data_89ec260433e3c3bbbed8f8c1b8f1e48e
#
_entry.id   89ec260433e3c3bbbed8f8c1b8f1e48e
#
_cell.length_a   1.000
_cell.length_b   1.000
_cell.length_c   1.000
_cell.angle_alpha   90.00
_cell.angle_beta   90.00
_cell.angle_gamma   90.00
#
_symmetry.space_group_name_H-M   'P 1'
#
loop_
_entity.id
_entity.type
_entity.pdbx_description
1 polymer ?
#
loop_
_entity_poly.entity_id
_entity_poly.type
_entity_poly.pdbx_seq_one_letter_code
_entity_poly.pdbx_strand_id
1 'polypeptide(L)'
;TLSLSRRSLVAGSALVAASFAVGSAASALDGGATCLRPPSAEDEERFRSLCLKCDRCRSACPQGCVRTGTLEDGLLNWRTPVMDFHRGLCDFCGRCEQTCPTGAIRDVDAKANRIGLAVIDPQRCIAWISGSCRVCVDACPYEALSADASGRPIVDSTRCNGCGICEYRCPSNTYRSFAGGTQRGINVERSA
;
A
#
# COMPACT_ATOMS: atom_id res chain seq x y z
N THR A 1 18.95 -47.92 11.54
CA THR A 1 20.14 -47.03 11.55
C THR A 1 20.37 -46.50 10.15
N LEU A 2 20.01 -45.23 9.91
CA LEU A 2 20.29 -44.52 8.67
C LEU A 2 21.81 -44.24 8.58
N SER A 3 22.54 -44.97 7.74
CA SER A 3 23.94 -44.70 7.47
C SER A 3 24.03 -43.50 6.53
N LEU A 4 24.28 -42.32 7.03
CA LEU A 4 24.57 -41.12 6.25
C LEU A 4 25.94 -41.29 5.58
N SER A 5 25.96 -41.50 4.27
CA SER A 5 27.20 -41.54 3.51
C SER A 5 27.79 -40.11 3.36
N ARG A 6 29.12 -39.99 3.27
CA ARG A 6 29.79 -38.68 3.03
C ARG A 6 29.24 -37.98 1.79
N ARG A 7 28.82 -38.71 0.77
CA ARG A 7 28.19 -38.17 -0.46
C ARG A 7 26.83 -37.57 -0.19
N SER A 8 26.01 -38.18 0.70
CA SER A 8 24.69 -37.65 1.09
C SER A 8 24.80 -36.37 1.91
N LEU A 9 25.84 -36.26 2.75
CA LEU A 9 26.13 -35.05 3.51
C LEU A 9 26.54 -33.87 2.61
N VAL A 10 27.44 -34.12 1.65
CA VAL A 10 27.87 -33.09 0.69
C VAL A 10 26.74 -32.66 -0.24
N ALA A 11 25.91 -33.59 -0.71
CA ALA A 11 24.76 -33.27 -1.54
C ALA A 11 23.70 -32.48 -0.74
N GLY A 12 23.46 -32.85 0.53
CA GLY A 12 22.53 -32.14 1.41
C GLY A 12 22.99 -30.72 1.72
N SER A 13 24.28 -30.51 2.01
CA SER A 13 24.82 -29.18 2.28
C SER A 13 24.80 -28.30 1.02
N ALA A 14 25.06 -28.85 -0.17
CA ALA A 14 24.95 -28.12 -1.42
C ALA A 14 23.52 -27.68 -1.74
N LEU A 15 22.53 -28.56 -1.47
CA LEU A 15 21.11 -28.21 -1.61
C LEU A 15 20.68 -27.09 -0.65
N VAL A 16 21.10 -27.14 0.60
CA VAL A 16 20.81 -26.09 1.60
C VAL A 16 21.46 -24.76 1.18
N ALA A 17 22.73 -24.78 0.77
CA ALA A 17 23.41 -23.57 0.28
C ALA A 17 22.73 -22.98 -0.96
N ALA A 18 22.30 -23.83 -1.91
CA ALA A 18 21.54 -23.39 -3.08
C ALA A 18 20.19 -22.77 -2.69
N SER A 19 19.49 -23.34 -1.71
CA SER A 19 18.23 -22.80 -1.21
C SER A 19 18.40 -21.42 -0.56
N PHE A 20 19.47 -21.20 0.21
CA PHE A 20 19.81 -19.90 0.78
C PHE A 20 20.18 -18.88 -0.31
N ALA A 21 20.94 -19.30 -1.32
CA ALA A 21 21.31 -18.42 -2.44
C ALA A 21 20.08 -17.98 -3.25
N VAL A 22 19.14 -18.91 -3.52
CA VAL A 22 17.89 -18.59 -4.20
C VAL A 22 17.00 -17.68 -3.34
N GLY A 23 16.93 -17.92 -2.00
CA GLY A 23 16.17 -17.08 -1.09
C GLY A 23 16.73 -15.64 -1.01
N SER A 24 18.04 -15.48 -0.93
CA SER A 24 18.67 -14.15 -0.91
C SER A 24 18.56 -13.42 -2.26
N ALA A 25 18.65 -14.14 -3.37
CA ALA A 25 18.42 -13.58 -4.70
C ALA A 25 16.96 -13.13 -4.88
N ALA A 26 15.99 -13.92 -4.40
CA ALA A 26 14.57 -13.54 -4.43
C ALA A 26 14.30 -12.27 -3.59
N SER A 27 14.92 -12.12 -2.42
CA SER A 27 14.80 -10.92 -1.60
C SER A 27 15.44 -9.69 -2.27
N ALA A 28 16.54 -9.87 -2.98
CA ALA A 28 17.20 -8.80 -3.73
C ALA A 28 16.38 -8.37 -4.97
N LEU A 29 15.66 -9.32 -5.59
CA LEU A 29 14.77 -9.06 -6.72
C LEU A 29 13.44 -8.42 -6.31
N ASP A 30 13.05 -8.50 -5.04
CA ASP A 30 11.82 -7.89 -4.52
C ASP A 30 11.89 -6.34 -4.50
N GLY A 31 13.06 -5.76 -4.79
CA GLY A 31 13.24 -4.32 -5.07
C GLY A 31 12.78 -3.37 -3.95
N GLY A 32 12.41 -3.90 -2.79
CA GLY A 32 11.88 -3.10 -1.68
C GLY A 32 10.58 -2.36 -2.00
N ALA A 33 9.82 -2.80 -3.02
CA ALA A 33 8.56 -2.19 -3.37
C ALA A 33 7.60 -2.21 -2.16
N THR A 34 7.48 -1.08 -1.50
CA THR A 34 6.61 -0.90 -0.33
C THR A 34 5.18 -0.69 -0.78
N CYS A 35 4.43 -1.78 -0.90
CA CYS A 35 3.02 -1.70 -1.23
C CYS A 35 2.20 -1.18 -0.06
N LEU A 36 1.21 -0.33 -0.35
CA LEU A 36 0.16 0.01 0.61
C LEU A 36 -0.73 -1.20 0.84
N ARG A 37 -0.94 -1.58 2.10
CA ARG A 37 -1.77 -2.72 2.48
C ARG A 37 -3.15 -2.28 2.95
N PRO A 38 -4.16 -3.16 2.89
CA PRO A 38 -5.42 -2.94 3.60
C PRO A 38 -5.20 -2.62 5.09
N PRO A 39 -6.13 -1.88 5.73
CA PRO A 39 -5.99 -1.56 7.15
C PRO A 39 -5.77 -2.81 7.99
N SER A 40 -4.96 -2.69 9.06
CA SER A 40 -4.48 -3.77 9.94
C SER A 40 -3.54 -4.81 9.31
N ALA A 41 -3.08 -4.58 8.10
CA ALA A 41 -2.05 -5.39 7.43
C ALA A 41 -0.71 -4.62 7.31
N GLU A 42 -0.46 -3.68 8.23
CA GLU A 42 0.74 -2.86 8.28
C GLU A 42 2.00 -3.69 8.62
N ASP A 43 1.84 -4.72 9.46
CA ASP A 43 2.89 -5.71 9.72
C ASP A 43 3.00 -6.65 8.51
N GLU A 44 3.95 -6.36 7.66
CA GLU A 44 4.14 -7.04 6.37
C GLU A 44 4.55 -8.51 6.57
N GLU A 45 5.34 -8.84 7.60
CA GLU A 45 5.80 -10.20 7.88
C GLU A 45 4.63 -11.08 8.31
N ARG A 46 3.86 -10.61 9.30
CA ARG A 46 2.64 -11.27 9.74
C ARG A 46 1.63 -11.40 8.61
N PHE A 47 1.42 -10.32 7.86
CA PHE A 47 0.47 -10.32 6.75
C PHE A 47 0.85 -11.36 5.68
N ARG A 48 2.10 -11.39 5.25
CA ARG A 48 2.59 -12.35 4.23
C ARG A 48 2.50 -13.79 4.70
N SER A 49 2.74 -14.06 5.99
CA SER A 49 2.67 -15.41 6.55
C SER A 49 1.23 -15.97 6.57
N LEU A 50 0.22 -15.10 6.68
CA LEU A 50 -1.18 -15.47 6.78
C LEU A 50 -1.97 -15.34 5.48
N CYS A 51 -1.53 -14.52 4.53
CA CYS A 51 -2.28 -14.19 3.32
C CYS A 51 -2.27 -15.36 2.32
N LEU A 52 -3.44 -15.96 2.08
CA LEU A 52 -3.64 -17.03 1.08
C LEU A 52 -3.73 -16.52 -0.36
N LYS A 53 -3.61 -15.20 -0.61
CA LYS A 53 -3.75 -14.61 -1.96
C LYS A 53 -5.08 -14.98 -2.65
N CYS A 54 -6.15 -15.14 -1.86
CA CYS A 54 -7.46 -15.67 -2.30
C CYS A 54 -8.38 -14.62 -2.93
N ASP A 55 -7.97 -13.34 -2.94
CA ASP A 55 -8.64 -12.20 -3.59
C ASP A 55 -10.03 -11.82 -3.02
N ARG A 56 -10.46 -12.42 -1.91
CA ARG A 56 -11.76 -12.13 -1.28
C ARG A 56 -11.87 -10.68 -0.79
N CYS A 57 -10.81 -10.13 -0.20
CA CYS A 57 -10.79 -8.75 0.29
C CYS A 57 -10.99 -7.73 -0.85
N ARG A 58 -10.46 -8.01 -2.06
CA ARG A 58 -10.70 -7.19 -3.25
C ARG A 58 -12.17 -7.25 -3.67
N SER A 59 -12.72 -8.46 -3.77
CA SER A 59 -14.10 -8.67 -4.22
C SER A 59 -15.13 -8.11 -3.23
N ALA A 60 -14.79 -8.08 -1.92
CA ALA A 60 -15.67 -7.56 -0.88
C ALA A 60 -15.60 -6.04 -0.72
N CYS A 61 -14.59 -5.36 -1.31
CA CYS A 61 -14.40 -3.93 -1.14
C CYS A 61 -15.43 -3.12 -1.93
N PRO A 62 -16.37 -2.41 -1.27
CA PRO A 62 -17.40 -1.65 -1.97
C PRO A 62 -16.84 -0.41 -2.67
N GLN A 63 -15.73 0.13 -2.18
CA GLN A 63 -15.08 1.31 -2.71
C GLN A 63 -14.10 0.99 -3.86
N GLY A 64 -13.83 -0.30 -4.12
CA GLY A 64 -12.97 -0.75 -5.20
C GLY A 64 -11.49 -0.33 -5.07
N CYS A 65 -11.06 0.13 -3.89
CA CYS A 65 -9.69 0.61 -3.65
C CYS A 65 -8.67 -0.50 -3.40
N VAL A 66 -9.10 -1.77 -3.38
CA VAL A 66 -8.18 -2.92 -3.26
C VAL A 66 -7.97 -3.53 -4.64
N ARG A 67 -6.73 -3.62 -5.08
CA ARG A 67 -6.34 -4.37 -6.29
C ARG A 67 -5.46 -5.57 -5.95
N THR A 68 -5.32 -6.46 -6.88
CA THR A 68 -4.37 -7.57 -6.81
C THR A 68 -2.99 -7.07 -7.21
N GLY A 69 -1.98 -7.39 -6.44
CA GLY A 69 -0.59 -7.07 -6.74
C GLY A 69 -0.12 -7.75 -8.03
N THR A 70 0.62 -7.01 -8.83
CA THR A 70 1.26 -7.44 -10.09
C THR A 70 2.74 -7.76 -9.88
N LEU A 71 3.44 -8.21 -10.91
CA LEU A 71 4.88 -8.42 -10.84
C LEU A 71 5.66 -7.09 -10.71
N GLU A 72 5.06 -5.98 -11.15
CA GLU A 72 5.63 -4.63 -10.98
C GLU A 72 5.68 -4.19 -9.52
N ASP A 73 4.76 -4.72 -8.69
CA ASP A 73 4.76 -4.50 -7.23
C ASP A 73 5.81 -5.35 -6.50
N GLY A 74 6.56 -6.18 -7.21
CA GLY A 74 7.54 -7.12 -6.68
C GLY A 74 7.02 -8.56 -6.63
N LEU A 75 7.94 -9.51 -6.71
CA LEU A 75 7.63 -10.95 -6.80
C LEU A 75 6.87 -11.46 -5.56
N LEU A 76 7.26 -11.03 -4.37
CA LEU A 76 6.60 -11.43 -3.11
C LEU A 76 5.21 -10.83 -2.98
N ASN A 77 4.97 -9.69 -3.61
CA ASN A 77 3.69 -8.96 -3.60
C ASN A 77 2.71 -9.47 -4.65
N TRP A 78 3.18 -10.30 -5.58
CA TRP A 78 2.33 -10.88 -6.61
C TRP A 78 1.13 -11.60 -6.02
N ARG A 79 -0.07 -11.21 -6.52
CA ARG A 79 -1.38 -11.68 -6.07
C ARG A 79 -1.76 -11.34 -4.62
N THR A 80 -0.99 -10.55 -3.91
CA THR A 80 -1.43 -10.02 -2.61
C THR A 80 -2.33 -8.79 -2.80
N PRO A 81 -3.23 -8.46 -1.85
CA PRO A 81 -4.00 -7.23 -1.93
C PRO A 81 -3.11 -6.00 -1.72
N VAL A 82 -3.28 -5.03 -2.60
CA VAL A 82 -2.60 -3.73 -2.59
C VAL A 82 -3.66 -2.64 -2.67
N MET A 83 -3.51 -1.57 -1.88
CA MET A 83 -4.38 -0.40 -1.97
C MET A 83 -4.04 0.42 -3.20
N ASP A 84 -5.07 0.85 -3.92
CA ASP A 84 -4.97 1.67 -5.13
C ASP A 84 -5.98 2.82 -5.04
N PHE A 85 -5.50 3.97 -4.61
CA PHE A 85 -6.33 5.15 -4.39
C PHE A 85 -6.60 5.96 -5.67
N HIS A 86 -6.12 5.49 -6.81
CA HIS A 86 -6.59 5.97 -8.11
C HIS A 86 -7.96 5.41 -8.48
N ARG A 87 -8.33 4.26 -7.91
CA ARG A 87 -9.58 3.56 -8.22
C ARG A 87 -10.69 3.82 -7.21
N GLY A 88 -10.34 4.15 -5.97
CA GLY A 88 -11.28 4.36 -4.90
C GLY A 88 -10.61 4.84 -3.62
N LEU A 89 -11.33 4.90 -2.54
CA LEU A 89 -10.86 5.30 -1.22
C LEU A 89 -11.18 4.21 -0.17
N CYS A 90 -10.54 4.25 0.99
CA CYS A 90 -10.88 3.35 2.09
C CYS A 90 -11.76 4.09 3.11
N ASP A 91 -12.96 3.58 3.35
CA ASP A 91 -13.89 4.08 4.38
C ASP A 91 -13.78 3.32 5.71
N PHE A 92 -12.80 2.42 5.84
CA PHE A 92 -12.59 1.56 7.01
C PHE A 92 -13.83 0.74 7.41
N CYS A 93 -14.66 0.33 6.43
CA CYS A 93 -15.92 -0.40 6.67
C CYS A 93 -15.74 -1.84 7.21
N GLY A 94 -14.53 -2.37 7.32
CA GLY A 94 -14.23 -3.70 7.86
C GLY A 94 -14.63 -4.88 6.99
N ARG A 95 -15.19 -4.69 5.78
CA ARG A 95 -15.63 -5.82 4.93
C ARG A 95 -14.48 -6.72 4.48
N CYS A 96 -13.29 -6.17 4.28
CA CYS A 96 -12.09 -6.95 3.97
C CYS A 96 -11.68 -7.88 5.12
N GLU A 97 -11.86 -7.43 6.37
CA GLU A 97 -11.67 -8.22 7.58
C GLU A 97 -12.68 -9.37 7.66
N GLN A 98 -13.99 -9.04 7.57
CA GLN A 98 -15.08 -10.01 7.68
C GLN A 98 -14.97 -11.17 6.68
N THR A 99 -14.37 -10.92 5.52
CA THR A 99 -14.21 -11.93 4.47
C THR A 99 -12.86 -12.65 4.51
N CYS A 100 -11.92 -12.22 5.36
CA CYS A 100 -10.58 -12.80 5.44
C CYS A 100 -10.58 -14.12 6.22
N PRO A 101 -10.36 -15.29 5.58
CA PRO A 101 -10.50 -16.58 6.27
C PRO A 101 -9.36 -16.89 7.23
N THR A 102 -8.22 -16.21 7.10
CA THR A 102 -7.01 -16.47 7.90
C THR A 102 -6.74 -15.40 8.96
N GLY A 103 -7.55 -14.33 8.99
CA GLY A 103 -7.28 -13.19 9.86
C GLY A 103 -6.00 -12.42 9.48
N ALA A 104 -5.53 -12.53 8.24
CA ALA A 104 -4.44 -11.68 7.73
C ALA A 104 -4.82 -10.18 7.80
N ILE A 105 -6.11 -9.88 7.64
CA ILE A 105 -6.73 -8.58 7.89
C ILE A 105 -7.71 -8.81 9.06
N ARG A 106 -7.57 -8.04 10.15
CA ARG A 106 -8.41 -8.15 11.36
C ARG A 106 -8.38 -6.84 12.13
N ASP A 107 -9.35 -6.63 13.01
CA ASP A 107 -9.41 -5.46 13.91
C ASP A 107 -9.30 -4.13 13.14
N VAL A 108 -10.11 -3.98 12.07
CA VAL A 108 -10.10 -2.77 11.23
C VAL A 108 -10.75 -1.62 11.97
N ASP A 109 -9.95 -0.63 12.34
CA ASP A 109 -10.37 0.60 12.99
C ASP A 109 -9.68 1.83 12.35
N ALA A 110 -10.49 2.80 11.94
CA ALA A 110 -10.00 4.05 11.33
C ALA A 110 -9.11 4.90 12.25
N LYS A 111 -9.22 4.73 13.59
CA LYS A 111 -8.43 5.46 14.58
C LYS A 111 -7.11 4.75 14.92
N ALA A 112 -7.12 3.41 14.91
CA ALA A 112 -5.98 2.59 15.28
C ALA A 112 -5.09 2.25 14.09
N ASN A 113 -5.70 1.98 12.92
CA ASN A 113 -4.94 1.56 11.75
C ASN A 113 -4.52 2.73 10.86
N ARG A 114 -3.32 2.61 10.30
CA ARG A 114 -2.78 3.53 9.30
C ARG A 114 -2.38 2.76 8.05
N ILE A 115 -3.02 3.06 6.95
CA ILE A 115 -2.67 2.49 5.64
C ILE A 115 -1.37 3.11 5.13
N GLY A 116 -1.20 4.40 5.39
CA GLY A 116 -0.06 5.21 4.98
C GLY A 116 -0.22 6.66 5.42
N LEU A 117 0.56 7.53 4.83
CA LEU A 117 0.51 8.97 5.06
C LEU A 117 0.34 9.69 3.73
N ALA A 118 -0.53 10.68 3.70
CA ALA A 118 -0.66 11.56 2.53
C ALA A 118 0.60 12.42 2.37
N VAL A 119 1.19 12.41 1.18
CA VAL A 119 2.37 13.20 0.82
C VAL A 119 2.01 14.10 -0.35
N ILE A 120 2.37 15.37 -0.25
CA ILE A 120 2.09 16.37 -1.30
C ILE A 120 3.31 16.49 -2.20
N ASP A 121 3.09 16.41 -3.52
CA ASP A 121 4.09 16.74 -4.52
C ASP A 121 3.91 18.20 -4.94
N PRO A 122 4.78 19.12 -4.51
CA PRO A 122 4.69 20.55 -4.85
C PRO A 122 4.75 20.84 -6.35
N GLN A 123 5.41 19.98 -7.13
CA GLN A 123 5.56 20.16 -8.57
C GLN A 123 4.29 19.79 -9.34
N ARG A 124 3.40 19.00 -8.72
CA ARG A 124 2.16 18.49 -9.31
C ARG A 124 0.91 19.05 -8.67
N CYS A 125 1.00 19.55 -7.45
CA CYS A 125 -0.12 20.11 -6.73
C CYS A 125 -0.56 21.46 -7.32
N ILE A 126 -1.82 21.54 -7.73
CA ILE A 126 -2.40 22.75 -8.30
C ILE A 126 -2.32 23.92 -7.32
N ALA A 127 -2.57 23.67 -6.01
CA ALA A 127 -2.49 24.72 -5.00
C ALA A 127 -1.08 25.29 -4.84
N TRP A 128 -0.04 24.48 -5.00
CA TRP A 128 1.36 24.95 -4.96
C TRP A 128 1.74 25.77 -6.20
N ILE A 129 1.08 25.51 -7.32
CA ILE A 129 1.35 26.20 -8.59
C ILE A 129 0.54 27.49 -8.72
N SER A 130 -0.76 27.46 -8.36
CA SER A 130 -1.71 28.54 -8.59
C SER A 130 -2.38 29.10 -7.32
N GLY A 131 -2.19 28.47 -6.16
CA GLY A 131 -2.77 28.90 -4.88
C GLY A 131 -4.28 28.69 -4.73
N SER A 132 -4.98 28.09 -5.70
CA SER A 132 -6.44 28.14 -5.75
C SER A 132 -7.18 26.81 -5.52
N CYS A 133 -6.47 25.70 -5.29
CA CYS A 133 -7.09 24.38 -5.11
C CYS A 133 -7.18 23.97 -3.65
N ARG A 134 -8.37 23.56 -3.19
CA ARG A 134 -8.64 23.09 -1.81
C ARG A 134 -9.29 21.71 -1.75
N VAL A 135 -9.43 21.02 -2.87
CA VAL A 135 -10.20 19.76 -2.99
C VAL A 135 -9.79 18.70 -1.96
N CYS A 136 -8.49 18.50 -1.70
CA CYS A 136 -8.01 17.54 -0.73
C CYS A 136 -8.29 17.97 0.72
N VAL A 137 -8.24 19.27 1.02
CA VAL A 137 -8.56 19.83 2.34
C VAL A 137 -10.04 19.62 2.64
N ASP A 138 -10.91 20.01 1.70
CA ASP A 138 -12.36 19.97 1.88
C ASP A 138 -12.91 18.54 1.87
N ALA A 139 -12.20 17.61 1.24
CA ALA A 139 -12.60 16.20 1.18
C ALA A 139 -12.17 15.36 2.40
N CYS A 140 -11.28 15.86 3.25
CA CYS A 140 -10.69 15.06 4.32
C CYS A 140 -11.66 14.86 5.49
N PRO A 141 -12.20 13.64 5.75
CA PRO A 141 -13.17 13.42 6.83
C PRO A 141 -12.51 13.39 8.22
N TYR A 142 -11.18 13.31 8.27
CA TYR A 142 -10.40 13.29 9.52
C TYR A 142 -9.78 14.65 9.85
N GLU A 143 -10.08 15.69 9.03
CA GLU A 143 -9.50 17.03 9.16
C GLU A 143 -7.97 17.01 9.29
N ALA A 144 -7.33 16.05 8.65
CA ALA A 144 -5.88 15.88 8.63
C ALA A 144 -5.18 16.78 7.60
N LEU A 145 -5.95 17.55 6.84
CA LEU A 145 -5.45 18.48 5.85
C LEU A 145 -5.96 19.89 6.17
N SER A 146 -5.05 20.85 6.17
CA SER A 146 -5.35 22.28 6.33
C SER A 146 -4.67 23.06 5.20
N ALA A 147 -5.03 24.33 5.03
CA ALA A 147 -4.35 25.22 4.07
C ALA A 147 -3.54 26.28 4.85
N ASP A 148 -2.33 26.56 4.38
CA ASP A 148 -1.52 27.67 4.88
C ASP A 148 -2.06 29.04 4.44
N ALA A 149 -1.40 30.12 4.86
CA ALA A 149 -1.75 31.48 4.48
C ALA A 149 -1.68 31.74 2.96
N SER A 150 -0.95 30.91 2.22
CA SER A 150 -0.83 30.96 0.76
C SER A 150 -1.81 30.03 0.04
N GLY A 151 -2.71 29.36 0.78
CA GLY A 151 -3.68 28.41 0.23
C GLY A 151 -3.08 27.04 -0.11
N ARG A 152 -1.86 26.75 0.33
CA ARG A 152 -1.18 25.48 0.07
C ARG A 152 -1.59 24.43 1.10
N PRO A 153 -1.91 23.19 0.71
CA PRO A 153 -2.29 22.16 1.65
C PRO A 153 -1.09 21.72 2.52
N ILE A 154 -1.37 21.49 3.80
CA ILE A 154 -0.46 20.94 4.79
C ILE A 154 -1.12 19.67 5.37
N VAL A 155 -0.33 18.62 5.57
CA VAL A 155 -0.78 17.35 6.14
C VAL A 155 -0.39 17.27 7.60
N ASP A 156 -1.37 17.02 8.46
CA ASP A 156 -1.15 16.61 9.86
C ASP A 156 -0.96 15.09 9.92
N SER A 157 0.28 14.66 10.11
CA SER A 157 0.65 13.25 10.20
C SER A 157 0.02 12.53 11.39
N THR A 158 -0.38 13.24 12.43
CA THR A 158 -1.00 12.63 13.64
C THR A 158 -2.44 12.23 13.41
N ARG A 159 -3.15 12.95 12.55
CA ARG A 159 -4.57 12.74 12.20
C ARG A 159 -4.76 11.94 10.92
N CYS A 160 -3.78 11.92 10.04
CA CYS A 160 -3.85 11.20 8.76
C CYS A 160 -3.73 9.69 8.97
N ASN A 161 -4.72 8.92 8.52
CA ASN A 161 -4.71 7.46 8.54
C ASN A 161 -4.49 6.82 7.17
N GLY A 162 -4.25 7.64 6.13
CA GLY A 162 -3.98 7.14 4.78
C GLY A 162 -5.19 6.56 4.06
N CYS A 163 -6.39 7.03 4.32
CA CYS A 163 -7.64 6.55 3.69
C CYS A 163 -7.72 6.78 2.18
N GLY A 164 -6.85 7.61 1.61
CA GLY A 164 -6.73 7.84 0.18
C GLY A 164 -7.78 8.76 -0.45
N ILE A 165 -8.71 9.34 0.33
CA ILE A 165 -9.75 10.22 -0.24
C ILE A 165 -9.14 11.45 -0.93
N CYS A 166 -8.10 12.04 -0.36
CA CYS A 166 -7.40 13.19 -0.89
C CYS A 166 -6.72 12.87 -2.24
N GLU A 167 -6.12 11.68 -2.36
CA GLU A 167 -5.54 11.20 -3.60
C GLU A 167 -6.63 10.88 -4.64
N TYR A 168 -7.67 10.15 -4.25
CA TYR A 168 -8.78 9.80 -5.12
C TYR A 168 -9.48 11.03 -5.72
N ARG A 169 -9.70 12.07 -4.91
CA ARG A 169 -10.37 13.31 -5.32
C ARG A 169 -9.45 14.32 -6.01
N CYS A 170 -8.14 14.11 -6.00
CA CYS A 170 -7.19 15.07 -6.53
C CYS A 170 -7.37 15.29 -8.06
N PRO A 171 -7.64 16.51 -8.52
CA PRO A 171 -7.88 16.80 -9.93
C PRO A 171 -6.60 16.97 -10.77
N SER A 172 -5.42 16.92 -10.15
CA SER A 172 -4.17 17.27 -10.85
C SER A 172 -3.82 16.34 -12.01
N ASN A 173 -4.25 15.07 -11.97
CA ASN A 173 -4.07 14.14 -13.07
C ASN A 173 -4.87 14.54 -14.32
N THR A 174 -6.07 15.12 -14.15
CA THR A 174 -6.91 15.58 -15.23
C THR A 174 -6.29 16.81 -15.93
N TYR A 175 -5.75 17.73 -15.16
CA TYR A 175 -5.10 18.94 -15.70
C TYR A 175 -3.75 18.68 -16.36
N ARG A 176 -3.11 17.53 -16.08
CA ARG A 176 -1.79 17.16 -16.60
C ARG A 176 -1.78 15.86 -17.41
N SER A 177 -2.94 15.40 -17.86
CA SER A 177 -3.07 14.19 -18.68
C SER A 177 -2.23 14.21 -19.94
N PHE A 178 -1.99 15.39 -20.50
CA PHE A 178 -1.13 15.58 -21.67
C PHE A 178 0.36 15.26 -21.44
N ALA A 179 0.80 15.22 -20.18
CA ALA A 179 2.18 14.87 -19.82
C ALA A 179 2.38 13.37 -19.55
N GLY A 180 1.35 12.54 -19.77
CA GLY A 180 1.41 11.07 -19.59
C GLY A 180 1.58 10.62 -18.13
N GLY A 181 1.47 11.53 -17.15
CA GLY A 181 1.65 11.20 -15.74
C GLY A 181 0.36 10.69 -15.09
N THR A 182 0.41 9.51 -14.50
CA THR A 182 -0.68 8.95 -13.66
C THR A 182 -0.63 9.48 -12.22
N GLN A 183 0.49 10.03 -11.79
CA GLN A 183 0.71 10.53 -10.43
C GLN A 183 -0.06 11.82 -10.17
N ARG A 184 -0.58 11.94 -8.95
CA ARG A 184 -1.38 13.08 -8.51
C ARG A 184 -0.54 14.06 -7.68
N GLY A 185 -1.08 15.24 -7.41
CA GLY A 185 -0.41 16.26 -6.58
C GLY A 185 -0.42 15.94 -5.08
N ILE A 186 -1.14 14.90 -4.67
CA ILE A 186 -1.12 14.29 -3.35
C ILE A 186 -1.29 12.80 -3.53
N ASN A 187 -0.42 12.03 -2.90
CA ASN A 187 -0.42 10.57 -2.96
C ASN A 187 -0.32 10.02 -1.53
N VAL A 188 -0.85 8.83 -1.31
CA VAL A 188 -0.64 8.13 -0.04
C VAL A 188 0.57 7.23 -0.19
N GLU A 189 1.52 7.38 0.72
CA GLU A 189 2.74 6.60 0.76
C GLU A 189 2.80 5.82 2.08
N ARG A 190 3.53 4.72 2.10
CA ARG A 190 3.73 3.96 3.33
C ARG A 190 4.56 4.80 4.31
N SER A 191 4.07 4.95 5.53
CA SER A 191 4.88 5.50 6.61
C SER A 191 6.03 4.54 6.94
N ALA A 192 7.24 5.09 6.95
CA ALA A 192 8.44 4.34 7.31
C ALA A 192 8.40 3.89 8.77
#